data_c5274516e64e74a230385420456890da
#
_entry.id   c5274516e64e74a230385420456890da
#
_cell.length_a   1.000
_cell.length_b   1.000
_cell.length_c   1.000
_cell.angle_alpha   90.00
_cell.angle_beta   90.00
_cell.angle_gamma   90.00
#
_symmetry.space_group_name_H-M   'P 1'
#
loop_
_entity.id
_entity.type
_entity.pdbx_description
1 polymer ?
#
loop_
_entity_poly.entity_id
_entity_poly.type
_entity_poly.pdbx_seq_one_letter_code
_entity_poly.pdbx_strand_id
1 'polypeptide(L)'
;GLPGVVLLDSVEEKEAYLKEVFDMVYMRDVIQRNHLKNADGLRELVRVLASSMGASMNVKRIANTFKSSAGINLSPNTISKYLEHLEDSFIISETLRYNVKGRKYIGTDTKYYFEDMGVRNAILGFRQMEETHAMENVVYNELRRRRFQVDVGQVDVWGKDISGKTIKKELE
;
A
#
# COMPACT_ATOMS: atom_id res chain seq x y z
N GLY A 1 -6.09 4.25 13.94
CA GLY A 1 -7.40 4.21 13.31
C GLY A 1 -8.20 5.49 13.50
N LEU A 2 -9.26 5.65 12.75
CA LEU A 2 -10.14 6.82 12.83
C LEU A 2 -10.90 6.82 14.15
N PRO A 3 -10.85 7.90 14.96
CA PRO A 3 -11.46 7.93 16.28
C PRO A 3 -12.98 7.71 16.26
N GLY A 4 -13.67 8.21 15.23
CA GLY A 4 -15.12 8.08 15.09
C GLY A 4 -15.61 6.63 15.01
N VAL A 5 -14.80 5.70 14.52
CA VAL A 5 -15.14 4.27 14.43
C VAL A 5 -15.35 3.65 15.81
N VAL A 6 -14.58 4.11 16.81
CA VAL A 6 -14.64 3.55 18.18
C VAL A 6 -15.95 3.88 18.88
N LEU A 7 -16.61 4.96 18.46
CA LEU A 7 -17.87 5.43 19.05
C LEU A 7 -19.11 4.74 18.47
N LEU A 8 -18.95 3.90 17.45
CA LEU A 8 -20.04 3.15 16.83
C LEU A 8 -20.21 1.79 17.50
N ASP A 9 -21.45 1.34 17.64
CA ASP A 9 -21.78 0.13 18.40
C ASP A 9 -21.65 -1.14 17.54
N SER A 10 -22.19 -1.13 16.32
CA SER A 10 -22.22 -2.31 15.46
C SER A 10 -21.05 -2.37 14.47
N VAL A 11 -20.75 -3.57 13.99
CA VAL A 11 -19.75 -3.79 12.96
C VAL A 11 -20.20 -3.17 11.63
N GLU A 12 -21.47 -3.29 11.32
CA GLU A 12 -22.08 -2.77 10.11
C GLU A 12 -21.97 -1.23 10.04
N GLU A 13 -22.21 -0.54 11.15
CA GLU A 13 -22.03 0.92 11.26
C GLU A 13 -20.57 1.32 11.06
N LYS A 14 -19.62 0.58 11.66
CA LYS A 14 -18.19 0.80 11.50
C LYS A 14 -17.74 0.64 10.04
N GLU A 15 -18.22 -0.40 9.39
CA GLU A 15 -17.91 -0.65 7.98
C GLU A 15 -18.50 0.43 7.07
N ALA A 16 -19.76 0.82 7.29
CA ALA A 16 -20.42 1.88 6.53
C ALA A 16 -19.68 3.21 6.70
N TYR A 17 -19.35 3.58 7.93
CA TYR A 17 -18.59 4.79 8.24
C TYR A 17 -17.22 4.83 7.55
N LEU A 18 -16.47 3.74 7.59
CA LEU A 18 -15.14 3.66 6.94
C LEU A 18 -15.23 3.80 5.42
N LYS A 19 -16.24 3.18 4.78
CA LYS A 19 -16.50 3.34 3.35
C LYS A 19 -16.86 4.78 3.00
N GLU A 20 -17.74 5.40 3.77
CA GLU A 20 -18.15 6.78 3.58
C GLU A 20 -16.97 7.75 3.73
N VAL A 21 -16.17 7.60 4.78
CA VAL A 21 -14.97 8.44 4.99
C VAL A 21 -13.99 8.27 3.82
N PHE A 22 -13.76 7.05 3.36
CA PHE A 22 -12.89 6.83 2.23
C PHE A 22 -13.39 7.52 0.96
N ASP A 23 -14.67 7.37 0.62
CA ASP A 23 -15.22 7.91 -0.61
C ASP A 23 -15.45 9.43 -0.55
N MET A 24 -16.04 9.92 0.54
CA MET A 24 -16.48 11.31 0.65
C MET A 24 -15.38 12.25 1.16
N VAL A 25 -14.47 11.76 2.00
CA VAL A 25 -13.39 12.60 2.55
C VAL A 25 -12.12 12.41 1.72
N TYR A 26 -11.54 11.20 1.72
CA TYR A 26 -10.25 10.98 1.08
C TYR A 26 -10.32 11.09 -0.45
N MET A 27 -11.15 10.28 -1.09
CA MET A 27 -11.16 10.23 -2.56
C MET A 27 -11.65 11.53 -3.19
N ARG A 28 -12.70 12.14 -2.61
CA ARG A 28 -13.21 13.40 -3.09
C ARG A 28 -12.19 14.53 -2.93
N ASP A 29 -11.53 14.62 -1.77
CA ASP A 29 -10.52 15.64 -1.51
C ASP A 29 -9.33 15.50 -2.46
N VAL A 30 -8.77 14.29 -2.62
CA VAL A 30 -7.65 14.04 -3.53
C VAL A 30 -8.00 14.42 -4.97
N ILE A 31 -9.17 14.02 -5.45
CA ILE A 31 -9.62 14.29 -6.82
C ILE A 31 -9.82 15.79 -7.04
N GLN A 32 -10.52 16.47 -6.13
CA GLN A 32 -10.84 17.88 -6.25
C GLN A 32 -9.62 18.77 -6.09
N ARG A 33 -8.81 18.55 -5.04
CA ARG A 33 -7.62 19.34 -4.75
C ARG A 33 -6.59 19.27 -5.88
N ASN A 34 -6.43 18.10 -6.49
CA ASN A 34 -5.45 17.89 -7.55
C ASN A 34 -6.01 17.98 -8.97
N HIS A 35 -7.30 18.36 -9.12
CA HIS A 35 -7.99 18.50 -10.41
C HIS A 35 -7.85 17.27 -11.31
N LEU A 36 -7.98 16.07 -10.73
CA LEU A 36 -7.74 14.82 -11.43
C LEU A 36 -8.88 14.52 -12.42
N LYS A 37 -8.50 14.32 -13.68
CA LYS A 37 -9.47 14.01 -14.76
C LYS A 37 -9.90 12.54 -14.80
N ASN A 38 -9.04 11.63 -14.29
CA ASN A 38 -9.29 10.20 -14.30
C ASN A 38 -9.43 9.67 -12.86
N ALA A 39 -10.61 9.88 -12.29
CA ALA A 39 -10.94 9.40 -10.94
C ALA A 39 -10.97 7.87 -10.85
N ASP A 40 -11.42 7.19 -11.91
CA ASP A 40 -11.50 5.73 -11.94
C ASP A 40 -10.11 5.10 -11.91
N GLY A 41 -9.15 5.67 -12.62
CA GLY A 41 -7.75 5.24 -12.58
C GLY A 41 -7.13 5.39 -11.20
N LEU A 42 -7.46 6.47 -10.48
CA LEU A 42 -7.01 6.64 -9.08
C LEU A 42 -7.66 5.60 -8.16
N ARG A 43 -8.97 5.38 -8.27
CA ARG A 43 -9.69 4.38 -7.45
C ARG A 43 -9.11 2.98 -7.64
N GLU A 44 -8.83 2.63 -8.89
CA GLU A 44 -8.23 1.32 -9.20
C GLU A 44 -6.81 1.20 -8.64
N LEU A 45 -6.00 2.28 -8.72
CA LEU A 45 -4.68 2.30 -8.10
C LEU A 45 -4.76 2.00 -6.60
N VAL A 46 -5.66 2.68 -5.89
CA VAL A 46 -5.84 2.46 -4.46
C VAL A 46 -6.26 1.02 -4.15
N ARG A 47 -7.12 0.41 -4.98
CA ARG A 47 -7.50 -1.01 -4.83
C ARG A 47 -6.32 -1.96 -5.03
N VAL A 48 -5.50 -1.71 -6.06
CA VAL A 48 -4.29 -2.50 -6.32
C VAL A 48 -3.32 -2.39 -5.15
N LEU A 49 -3.07 -1.18 -4.63
CA LEU A 49 -2.24 -0.98 -3.45
C LEU A 49 -2.80 -1.70 -2.22
N ALA A 50 -4.10 -1.61 -1.98
CA ALA A 50 -4.76 -2.25 -0.85
C ALA A 50 -4.69 -3.79 -0.93
N SER A 51 -4.82 -4.37 -2.12
CA SER A 51 -4.73 -5.81 -2.33
C SER A 51 -3.29 -6.34 -2.32
N SER A 52 -2.30 -5.48 -2.61
CA SER A 52 -0.88 -5.83 -2.66
C SER A 52 -0.09 -5.26 -1.48
N MET A 53 -0.78 -4.89 -0.40
CA MET A 53 -0.15 -4.35 0.81
C MET A 53 0.93 -5.30 1.33
N GLY A 54 2.09 -4.76 1.70
CA GLY A 54 3.24 -5.54 2.14
C GLY A 54 4.05 -6.18 1.00
N ALA A 55 3.54 -6.21 -0.22
CA ALA A 55 4.31 -6.68 -1.36
C ALA A 55 5.19 -5.57 -1.95
N SER A 56 6.33 -5.97 -2.49
CA SER A 56 7.23 -5.08 -3.20
C SER A 56 6.64 -4.68 -4.55
N MET A 57 6.55 -3.39 -4.81
CA MET A 57 5.91 -2.83 -6.00
C MET A 57 6.82 -1.82 -6.70
N ASN A 58 6.67 -1.70 -8.02
CA ASN A 58 7.22 -0.57 -8.76
C ASN A 58 6.20 -0.04 -9.77
N VAL A 59 6.36 1.22 -10.12
CA VAL A 59 5.43 1.96 -10.99
C VAL A 59 5.23 1.28 -12.36
N LYS A 60 6.29 0.71 -12.94
CA LYS A 60 6.20 0.01 -14.23
C LYS A 60 5.36 -1.28 -14.13
N ARG A 61 5.54 -2.04 -13.04
CA ARG A 61 4.75 -3.25 -12.77
C ARG A 61 3.28 -2.89 -12.57
N ILE A 62 3.00 -1.83 -11.82
CA ILE A 62 1.63 -1.30 -11.63
C ILE A 62 1.01 -0.94 -12.98
N ALA A 63 1.72 -0.17 -13.83
CA ALA A 63 1.22 0.22 -15.15
C ALA A 63 0.89 -1.00 -16.04
N ASN A 64 1.74 -2.02 -16.02
CA ASN A 64 1.51 -3.26 -16.77
C ASN A 64 0.28 -4.03 -16.24
N THR A 65 0.11 -4.10 -14.92
CA THR A 65 -1.06 -4.73 -14.29
C THR A 65 -2.35 -4.01 -14.69
N PHE A 66 -2.37 -2.68 -14.68
CA PHE A 66 -3.52 -1.90 -15.12
C PHE A 66 -3.91 -2.19 -16.57
N LYS A 67 -2.92 -2.22 -17.44
CA LYS A 67 -3.15 -2.49 -18.86
C LYS A 67 -3.70 -3.90 -19.10
N SER A 68 -3.19 -4.90 -18.36
CA SER A 68 -3.57 -6.30 -18.57
C SER A 68 -4.87 -6.70 -17.88
N SER A 69 -5.15 -6.19 -16.68
CA SER A 69 -6.29 -6.64 -15.85
C SER A 69 -7.52 -5.73 -15.93
N ALA A 70 -7.31 -4.42 -16.04
CA ALA A 70 -8.41 -3.46 -16.00
C ALA A 70 -8.67 -2.76 -17.36
N GLY A 71 -7.82 -2.98 -18.37
CA GLY A 71 -7.90 -2.26 -19.64
C GLY A 71 -7.64 -0.75 -19.50
N ILE A 72 -7.15 -0.30 -18.35
CA ILE A 72 -6.88 1.10 -18.05
C ILE A 72 -5.45 1.43 -18.47
N ASN A 73 -5.28 2.40 -19.35
CA ASN A 73 -3.96 2.82 -19.81
C ASN A 73 -3.50 4.05 -19.02
N LEU A 74 -2.77 3.83 -17.96
CA LEU A 74 -2.10 4.88 -17.18
C LEU A 74 -0.60 4.86 -17.45
N SER A 75 -0.05 6.04 -17.74
CA SER A 75 1.39 6.17 -17.88
C SER A 75 2.09 6.02 -16.51
N PRO A 76 3.34 5.52 -16.48
CA PRO A 76 4.13 5.50 -15.25
C PRO A 76 4.19 6.85 -14.52
N ASN A 77 4.32 7.95 -15.26
CA ASN A 77 4.34 9.30 -14.70
C ASN A 77 3.00 9.67 -14.03
N THR A 78 1.88 9.25 -14.60
CA THR A 78 0.56 9.47 -14.01
C THR A 78 0.41 8.68 -12.71
N ILE A 79 0.87 7.43 -12.71
CA ILE A 79 0.85 6.58 -11.51
C ILE A 79 1.71 7.19 -10.40
N SER A 80 2.94 7.64 -10.72
CA SER A 80 3.80 8.32 -9.74
C SER A 80 3.12 9.53 -9.11
N LYS A 81 2.48 10.38 -9.92
CA LYS A 81 1.73 11.53 -9.41
C LYS A 81 0.56 11.12 -8.51
N TYR A 82 -0.14 10.05 -8.86
CA TYR A 82 -1.24 9.56 -8.02
C TYR A 82 -0.74 9.02 -6.69
N LEU A 83 0.41 8.33 -6.68
CA LEU A 83 1.06 7.88 -5.45
C LEU A 83 1.44 9.06 -4.55
N GLU A 84 2.09 10.10 -5.10
CA GLU A 84 2.40 11.35 -4.39
C GLU A 84 1.14 11.97 -3.76
N HIS A 85 0.04 12.08 -4.51
CA HIS A 85 -1.21 12.64 -4.00
C HIS A 85 -1.84 11.80 -2.87
N LEU A 86 -1.71 10.47 -2.95
CA LEU A 86 -2.18 9.57 -1.88
C LEU A 86 -1.32 9.68 -0.62
N GLU A 87 -0.02 9.88 -0.76
CA GLU A 87 0.90 10.13 0.36
C GLU A 87 0.63 11.49 1.01
N ASP A 88 0.51 12.56 0.21
CA ASP A 88 0.18 13.91 0.68
C ASP A 88 -1.16 13.96 1.42
N SER A 89 -2.03 13.01 1.15
CA SER A 89 -3.35 12.87 1.79
C SER A 89 -3.36 11.90 2.96
N PHE A 90 -2.20 11.38 3.38
CA PHE A 90 -2.06 10.44 4.47
C PHE A 90 -2.94 9.19 4.32
N ILE A 91 -3.11 8.71 3.10
CA ILE A 91 -3.78 7.44 2.81
C ILE A 91 -2.77 6.30 2.87
N ILE A 92 -1.60 6.53 2.28
CA ILE A 92 -0.48 5.58 2.23
C ILE A 92 0.83 6.27 2.64
N SER A 93 1.82 5.46 2.98
CA SER A 93 3.22 5.86 3.09
C SER A 93 4.08 4.95 2.23
N GLU A 94 4.99 5.55 1.47
CA GLU A 94 6.03 4.83 0.76
C GLU A 94 7.19 4.48 1.69
N THR A 95 7.76 3.29 1.52
CA THR A 95 8.93 2.85 2.28
C THR A 95 9.94 2.23 1.35
N LEU A 96 11.17 2.73 1.47
CA LEU A 96 12.27 2.28 0.63
C LEU A 96 12.81 0.93 1.11
N ARG A 97 13.36 0.16 0.18
CA ARG A 97 14.05 -1.09 0.49
C ARG A 97 15.54 -0.84 0.67
N TYR A 98 16.05 -1.33 1.79
CA TYR A 98 17.46 -1.19 2.15
C TYR A 98 18.15 -2.55 2.18
N ASN A 99 19.19 -2.71 1.35
CA ASN A 99 20.03 -3.90 1.40
C ASN A 99 20.96 -3.83 2.60
N VAL A 100 20.67 -4.64 3.61
CA VAL A 100 21.40 -4.63 4.89
C VAL A 100 22.87 -5.05 4.70
N LYS A 101 23.14 -6.06 3.85
CA LYS A 101 24.51 -6.52 3.57
C LYS A 101 25.28 -5.53 2.68
N GLY A 102 24.63 -5.02 1.64
CA GLY A 102 25.22 -4.07 0.70
C GLY A 102 25.26 -2.63 1.20
N ARG A 103 24.63 -2.34 2.33
CA ARG A 103 24.53 -1.00 2.95
C ARG A 103 24.10 0.09 1.95
N LYS A 104 23.08 -0.22 1.13
CA LYS A 104 22.56 0.70 0.11
C LYS A 104 21.06 0.53 -0.10
N TYR A 105 20.41 1.60 -0.50
CA TYR A 105 19.02 1.55 -0.93
C TYR A 105 18.87 0.82 -2.27
N ILE A 106 17.80 0.06 -2.39
CA ILE A 106 17.43 -0.65 -3.62
C ILE A 106 16.37 0.19 -4.31
N GLY A 107 16.80 0.95 -5.31
CA GLY A 107 16.03 2.05 -5.89
C GLY A 107 14.90 1.67 -6.87
N THR A 108 14.48 0.40 -6.98
CA THR A 108 13.50 0.01 -8.01
C THR A 108 12.16 -0.45 -7.48
N ASP A 109 12.13 -1.04 -6.31
CA ASP A 109 10.91 -1.58 -5.71
C ASP A 109 10.72 -0.99 -4.32
N THR A 110 9.52 -0.49 -4.07
CA THR A 110 9.12 0.11 -2.78
C THR A 110 7.97 -0.67 -2.18
N LYS A 111 7.72 -0.52 -0.88
CA LYS A 111 6.51 -1.00 -0.22
C LYS A 111 5.62 0.18 0.13
N TYR A 112 4.31 -0.05 0.06
CA TYR A 112 3.31 0.91 0.47
C TYR A 112 2.51 0.36 1.65
N TYR A 113 2.40 1.17 2.69
CA TYR A 113 1.64 0.88 3.90
C TYR A 113 0.47 1.85 4.00
N PHE A 114 -0.68 1.38 4.47
CA PHE A 114 -1.84 2.21 4.73
C PHE A 114 -1.75 2.83 6.11
N GLU A 115 -2.04 4.13 6.22
CA GLU A 115 -2.06 4.82 7.51
C GLU A 115 -3.19 4.31 8.41
N ASP A 116 -4.29 3.82 7.83
CA ASP A 116 -5.42 3.24 8.55
C ASP A 116 -5.84 1.89 7.95
N MET A 117 -5.75 0.84 8.76
CA MET A 117 -6.13 -0.52 8.33
C MET A 117 -7.63 -0.69 8.12
N GLY A 118 -8.45 0.06 8.85
CA GLY A 118 -9.90 0.07 8.64
C GLY A 118 -10.26 0.63 7.27
N VAL A 119 -9.62 1.73 6.88
CA VAL A 119 -9.78 2.33 5.54
C VAL A 119 -9.31 1.35 4.46
N ARG A 120 -8.13 0.72 4.63
CA ARG A 120 -7.65 -0.32 3.70
C ARG A 120 -8.66 -1.44 3.53
N ASN A 121 -9.23 -1.94 4.61
CA ASN A 121 -10.21 -3.01 4.57
C ASN A 121 -11.53 -2.56 3.92
N ALA A 122 -11.96 -1.31 4.15
CA ALA A 122 -13.13 -0.73 3.50
C ALA A 122 -12.98 -0.66 1.97
N ILE A 123 -11.78 -0.30 1.48
CA ILE A 123 -11.45 -0.27 0.03
C ILE A 123 -11.67 -1.66 -0.61
N LEU A 124 -11.33 -2.73 0.10
CA LEU A 124 -11.49 -4.12 -0.36
C LEU A 124 -12.84 -4.74 0.01
N GLY A 125 -13.77 -3.96 0.59
CA GLY A 125 -15.08 -4.44 1.03
C GLY A 125 -15.00 -5.48 2.13
N PHE A 126 -13.96 -5.43 2.97
CA PHE A 126 -13.69 -6.34 4.11
C PHE A 126 -13.52 -7.82 3.72
N ARG A 127 -13.12 -8.09 2.47
CA ARG A 127 -13.05 -9.48 1.94
C ARG A 127 -11.67 -10.12 2.00
N GLN A 128 -10.61 -9.32 2.07
CA GLN A 128 -9.22 -9.81 2.07
C GLN A 128 -8.52 -9.39 3.37
N MET A 129 -8.56 -10.25 4.34
CA MET A 129 -7.91 -10.06 5.64
C MET A 129 -6.71 -11.00 5.73
N GLU A 130 -5.56 -10.59 5.18
CA GLU A 130 -4.30 -11.32 5.34
C GLU A 130 -3.59 -10.84 6.60
N GLU A 131 -3.52 -11.71 7.60
CA GLU A 131 -3.01 -11.37 8.93
C GLU A 131 -1.53 -10.95 8.92
N THR A 132 -0.69 -11.63 8.14
CA THR A 132 0.76 -11.36 8.08
C THR A 132 1.07 -9.96 7.58
N HIS A 133 0.51 -9.56 6.46
CA HIS A 133 0.70 -8.22 5.91
C HIS A 133 -0.01 -7.13 6.73
N ALA A 134 -1.14 -7.48 7.36
CA ALA A 134 -1.81 -6.58 8.29
C ALA A 134 -0.94 -6.31 9.53
N MET A 135 -0.32 -7.33 10.10
CA MET A 135 0.62 -7.19 11.22
C MET A 135 1.82 -6.34 10.85
N GLU A 136 2.42 -6.58 9.68
CA GLU A 136 3.55 -5.78 9.19
C GLU A 136 3.16 -4.30 9.08
N ASN A 137 2.00 -4.00 8.51
CA ASN A 137 1.51 -2.62 8.40
C ASN A 137 1.26 -1.97 9.77
N VAL A 138 0.69 -2.71 10.72
CA VAL A 138 0.46 -2.19 12.08
C VAL A 138 1.77 -1.90 12.79
N VAL A 139 2.76 -2.79 12.67
CA VAL A 139 4.10 -2.58 13.24
C VAL A 139 4.76 -1.36 12.61
N TYR A 140 4.71 -1.23 11.28
CA TYR A 140 5.22 -0.06 10.57
C TYR A 140 4.61 1.24 11.10
N ASN A 141 3.28 1.31 11.18
CA ASN A 141 2.58 2.51 11.67
C ASN A 141 2.94 2.82 13.12
N GLU A 142 3.07 1.80 13.98
CA GLU A 142 3.45 2.00 15.38
C GLU A 142 4.88 2.54 15.52
N LEU A 143 5.82 2.04 14.74
CA LEU A 143 7.19 2.56 14.71
C LEU A 143 7.23 4.01 14.24
N ARG A 144 6.49 4.34 13.17
CA ARG A 144 6.34 5.71 12.67
C ARG A 144 5.73 6.64 13.73
N ARG A 145 4.68 6.18 14.42
CA ARG A 145 4.05 6.93 15.51
C ARG A 145 5.03 7.25 16.63
N ARG A 146 5.97 6.35 16.90
CA ARG A 146 7.06 6.56 17.86
C ARG A 146 8.22 7.36 17.31
N ARG A 147 8.08 7.92 16.08
CA ARG A 147 9.08 8.76 15.40
C ARG A 147 10.36 8.04 15.00
N PHE A 148 10.32 6.71 14.83
CA PHE A 148 11.41 5.99 14.18
C PHE A 148 11.40 6.25 12.68
N GLN A 149 12.59 6.33 12.07
CA GLN A 149 12.74 6.17 10.63
C GLN A 149 12.68 4.68 10.32
N VAL A 150 11.81 4.29 9.39
CA VAL A 150 11.54 2.88 9.10
C VAL A 150 11.78 2.62 7.63
N ASP A 151 12.67 1.69 7.36
CA ASP A 151 12.94 1.16 6.03
C ASP A 151 12.70 -0.36 6.03
N VAL A 152 12.42 -0.93 4.86
CA VAL A 152 12.31 -2.38 4.71
C VAL A 152 13.68 -2.98 4.49
N GLY A 153 14.17 -3.73 5.49
CA GLY A 153 15.45 -4.43 5.41
C GLY A 153 15.35 -5.63 4.45
N GLN A 154 16.26 -5.74 3.51
CA GLN A 154 16.37 -6.90 2.62
C GLN A 154 17.70 -7.61 2.84
N VAL A 155 17.63 -8.92 3.00
CA VAL A 155 18.81 -9.80 3.12
C VAL A 155 18.72 -10.94 2.12
N ASP A 156 19.73 -11.06 1.27
CA ASP A 156 19.90 -12.22 0.41
C ASP A 156 20.45 -13.39 1.19
N VAL A 157 19.74 -14.50 1.23
CA VAL A 157 20.19 -15.75 1.85
C VAL A 157 20.33 -16.80 0.76
N TRP A 158 21.47 -17.43 0.74
CA TRP A 158 21.75 -18.54 -0.17
C TRP A 158 21.44 -19.86 0.53
N GLY A 159 20.59 -20.66 -0.06
CA GLY A 159 20.24 -22.00 0.43
C GLY A 159 20.30 -23.03 -0.70
N LYS A 160 20.16 -24.30 -0.36
CA LYS A 160 19.99 -25.37 -1.35
C LYS A 160 18.52 -25.76 -1.41
N ASP A 161 18.01 -26.01 -2.60
CA ASP A 161 16.68 -26.61 -2.78
C ASP A 161 16.70 -28.12 -2.51
N ILE A 162 15.56 -28.75 -2.64
CA ILE A 162 15.38 -30.21 -2.43
C ILE A 162 16.26 -31.05 -3.38
N SER A 163 16.63 -30.50 -4.54
CA SER A 163 17.50 -31.14 -5.54
C SER A 163 18.98 -30.87 -5.30
N GLY A 164 19.35 -30.11 -4.25
CA GLY A 164 20.71 -29.72 -3.93
C GLY A 164 21.26 -28.53 -4.72
N LYS A 165 20.45 -27.91 -5.59
CA LYS A 165 20.81 -26.71 -6.37
C LYS A 165 20.80 -25.49 -5.47
N THR A 166 21.85 -24.67 -5.58
CA THR A 166 21.93 -23.40 -4.85
C THR A 166 20.87 -22.43 -5.37
N ILE A 167 20.00 -21.98 -4.47
CA ILE A 167 18.97 -20.96 -4.73
C ILE A 167 19.19 -19.75 -3.84
N LYS A 168 18.91 -18.59 -4.41
CA LYS A 168 18.86 -17.33 -3.66
C LYS A 168 17.45 -17.13 -3.10
N LYS A 169 17.34 -16.86 -1.81
CA LYS A 169 16.10 -16.45 -1.15
C LYS A 169 16.27 -15.02 -0.66
N GLU A 170 15.28 -14.19 -0.90
CA GLU A 170 15.17 -12.88 -0.27
C GLU A 170 14.40 -13.05 1.06
N LEU A 171 14.95 -12.48 2.13
CA LEU A 171 14.27 -12.29 3.41
C LEU A 171 14.08 -10.80 3.62
N GLU A 172 12.88 -10.44 4.00
CA GLU A 172 12.45 -9.09 4.36
C GLU A 172 12.12 -9.01 5.84
#